data_102461de047981a612a9aa4ddfe50b86
#
_entry.id   102461de047981a612a9aa4ddfe50b86
#
_cell.length_a   1.000
_cell.length_b   1.000
_cell.length_c   1.000
_cell.angle_alpha   90.00
_cell.angle_beta   90.00
_cell.angle_gamma   90.00
#
_symmetry.space_group_name_H-M   'P 1'
#
loop_
_entity.id
_entity.type
_entity.pdbx_description
1 polymer ?
#
loop_
_entity_poly.entity_id
_entity_poly.type
_entity_poly.pdbx_seq_one_letter_code
_entity_poly.pdbx_strand_id
1 'polypeptide(L)'
;MIDSTPPETFPDQSHNPSGAPAAEKYERGLALRKAGLFKPAIEEFERAAMDGAYALKAYAQIGLCHKSRGRHEEAVLAFRKALTSPHSSTKEVVQILYVLGRSLETLGRIDETLEAYRWIRREDPDYRDVEDRIRELSTRKPSASGHTRSSQHSWVGGVLRSWHGLLRISK
;
A
#
# COMPACT_ATOMS: atom_id res chain seq x y z
N MET A 1 11.20 -55.34 39.08
CA MET A 1 10.56 -53.98 39.02
C MET A 1 11.22 -53.30 37.83
N ILE A 2 10.49 -53.19 36.72
CA ILE A 2 10.98 -52.57 35.50
C ILE A 2 10.23 -51.24 35.42
N ASP A 3 10.98 -50.15 35.59
CA ASP A 3 10.49 -48.80 35.54
C ASP A 3 10.26 -48.43 34.07
N SER A 4 8.99 -48.42 33.65
CA SER A 4 8.58 -48.06 32.30
C SER A 4 8.16 -46.57 32.29
N THR A 5 9.14 -45.70 32.15
CA THR A 5 8.86 -44.31 31.83
C THR A 5 8.40 -44.19 30.40
N PRO A 6 7.20 -43.63 30.09
CA PRO A 6 6.78 -43.42 28.73
C PRO A 6 7.65 -42.31 28.09
N PRO A 7 7.94 -42.39 26.77
CA PRO A 7 8.69 -41.36 26.10
C PRO A 7 7.93 -40.04 26.11
N GLU A 8 8.61 -38.98 26.55
CA GLU A 8 8.12 -37.63 26.43
C GLU A 8 7.86 -37.29 24.95
N THR A 9 6.61 -37.16 24.62
CA THR A 9 6.19 -36.64 23.30
C THR A 9 6.52 -35.17 23.26
N PHE A 10 7.64 -34.84 22.64
CA PHE A 10 7.90 -33.46 22.22
C PHE A 10 6.80 -33.02 21.27
N PRO A 11 6.16 -31.85 21.48
CA PRO A 11 5.19 -31.34 20.54
C PRO A 11 5.89 -31.14 19.19
N ASP A 12 5.36 -31.80 18.17
CA ASP A 12 5.81 -31.68 16.79
C ASP A 12 5.77 -30.21 16.36
N GLN A 13 6.93 -29.56 16.34
CA GLN A 13 7.11 -28.22 15.81
C GLN A 13 7.30 -28.25 14.29
N SER A 14 6.46 -29.00 13.60
CA SER A 14 6.30 -28.84 12.16
C SER A 14 5.52 -27.55 11.90
N HIS A 15 6.13 -26.40 12.22
CA HIS A 15 5.64 -25.09 11.80
C HIS A 15 5.86 -24.99 10.29
N ASN A 16 4.89 -25.51 9.54
CA ASN A 16 4.84 -25.29 8.10
C ASN A 16 4.50 -23.82 7.86
N PRO A 17 5.47 -22.95 7.48
CA PRO A 17 5.22 -21.50 7.31
C PRO A 17 4.20 -21.21 6.19
N SER A 18 3.89 -22.21 5.34
CA SER A 18 2.87 -22.07 4.30
C SER A 18 1.44 -22.16 4.83
N GLY A 19 1.22 -22.76 6.01
CA GLY A 19 -0.12 -22.96 6.60
C GLY A 19 -0.56 -21.89 7.60
N ALA A 20 0.32 -20.96 7.99
CA ALA A 20 -0.01 -19.93 8.98
C ALA A 20 -1.16 -19.01 8.51
N PRO A 21 -2.07 -18.56 9.41
CA PRO A 21 -3.12 -17.60 9.08
C PRO A 21 -2.55 -16.31 8.49
N ALA A 22 -3.33 -15.64 7.64
CA ALA A 22 -2.91 -14.37 7.00
C ALA A 22 -2.52 -13.31 8.03
N ALA A 23 -3.20 -13.27 9.18
CA ALA A 23 -2.87 -12.40 10.30
C ALA A 23 -1.45 -12.62 10.81
N GLU A 24 -1.05 -13.86 11.04
CA GLU A 24 0.29 -14.20 11.55
C GLU A 24 1.38 -13.83 10.54
N LYS A 25 1.15 -14.11 9.25
CA LYS A 25 2.06 -13.69 8.16
C LYS A 25 2.22 -12.17 8.12
N TYR A 26 1.11 -11.44 8.26
CA TYR A 26 1.12 -9.99 8.29
C TYR A 26 1.94 -9.45 9.47
N GLU A 27 1.71 -9.96 10.69
CA GLU A 27 2.45 -9.55 11.90
C GLU A 27 3.94 -9.88 11.79
N ARG A 28 4.29 -11.06 11.25
CA ARG A 28 5.67 -11.44 10.97
C ARG A 28 6.32 -10.48 9.97
N GLY A 29 5.59 -10.11 8.91
CA GLY A 29 6.02 -9.09 7.95
C GLY A 29 6.29 -7.74 8.61
N LEU A 30 5.43 -7.30 9.55
CA LEU A 30 5.63 -6.06 10.31
C LEU A 30 6.89 -6.12 11.17
N ALA A 31 7.14 -7.22 11.87
CA ALA A 31 8.34 -7.43 12.68
C ALA A 31 9.61 -7.38 11.81
N LEU A 32 9.62 -8.08 10.68
CA LEU A 32 10.73 -8.09 9.73
C LEU A 32 10.99 -6.67 9.14
N ARG A 33 9.94 -5.96 8.76
CA ARG A 33 10.05 -4.57 8.27
C ARG A 33 10.63 -3.65 9.33
N LYS A 34 10.18 -3.78 10.58
CA LYS A 34 10.69 -3.00 11.73
C LYS A 34 12.17 -3.29 11.97
N ALA A 35 12.61 -4.52 11.75
CA ALA A 35 14.02 -4.93 11.82
C ALA A 35 14.86 -4.50 10.60
N GLY A 36 14.25 -3.82 9.60
CA GLY A 36 14.95 -3.42 8.37
C GLY A 36 15.13 -4.57 7.35
N LEU A 37 14.58 -5.73 7.63
CA LEU A 37 14.66 -6.92 6.76
C LEU A 37 13.57 -6.85 5.69
N PHE A 38 13.70 -5.91 4.77
CA PHE A 38 12.64 -5.56 3.81
C PHE A 38 12.31 -6.69 2.83
N LYS A 39 13.30 -7.47 2.35
CA LYS A 39 13.05 -8.55 1.40
C LYS A 39 12.18 -9.66 2.02
N PRO A 40 12.54 -10.29 3.14
CA PRO A 40 11.68 -11.27 3.77
C PRO A 40 10.35 -10.69 4.28
N ALA A 41 10.31 -9.40 4.66
CA ALA A 41 9.06 -8.73 5.01
C ALA A 41 8.09 -8.70 3.83
N ILE A 42 8.57 -8.38 2.62
CA ILE A 42 7.76 -8.38 1.39
C ILE A 42 7.18 -9.77 1.14
N GLU A 43 7.99 -10.83 1.25
CA GLU A 43 7.53 -12.21 1.06
C GLU A 43 6.40 -12.60 2.03
N GLU A 44 6.51 -12.21 3.31
CA GLU A 44 5.44 -12.45 4.30
C GLU A 44 4.18 -11.63 3.99
N PHE A 45 4.33 -10.37 3.58
CA PHE A 45 3.18 -9.56 3.17
C PHE A 45 2.51 -10.09 1.89
N GLU A 46 3.27 -10.59 0.91
CA GLU A 46 2.69 -11.22 -0.28
C GLU A 46 1.85 -12.44 0.08
N ARG A 47 2.35 -13.28 1.02
CA ARG A 47 1.57 -14.41 1.54
C ARG A 47 0.33 -13.97 2.30
N ALA A 48 0.40 -12.90 3.09
CA ALA A 48 -0.75 -12.34 3.79
C ALA A 48 -1.78 -11.75 2.83
N ALA A 49 -1.32 -11.14 1.72
CA ALA A 49 -2.17 -10.53 0.70
C ALA A 49 -3.00 -11.53 -0.12
N MET A 50 -2.71 -12.83 -0.01
CA MET A 50 -3.56 -13.90 -0.59
C MET A 50 -4.95 -13.93 0.06
N ASP A 51 -5.08 -13.45 1.28
CA ASP A 51 -6.35 -13.21 1.96
C ASP A 51 -6.85 -11.79 1.64
N GLY A 52 -8.04 -11.69 1.06
CA GLY A 52 -8.66 -10.41 0.67
C GLY A 52 -8.80 -9.42 1.83
N ALA A 53 -9.01 -9.91 3.06
CA ALA A 53 -9.12 -9.06 4.25
C ALA A 53 -7.79 -8.37 4.61
N TYR A 54 -6.67 -8.94 4.21
CA TYR A 54 -5.32 -8.38 4.44
C TYR A 54 -4.73 -7.71 3.20
N ALA A 55 -5.29 -7.92 2.03
CA ALA A 55 -4.71 -7.50 0.75
C ALA A 55 -4.34 -6.01 0.72
N LEU A 56 -5.25 -5.11 1.10
CA LEU A 56 -4.98 -3.67 1.14
C LEU A 56 -3.80 -3.35 2.05
N LYS A 57 -3.85 -3.81 3.30
CA LYS A 57 -2.83 -3.52 4.32
C LYS A 57 -1.48 -4.11 3.92
N ALA A 58 -1.47 -5.34 3.42
CA ALA A 58 -0.26 -6.03 3.01
C ALA A 58 0.41 -5.34 1.81
N TYR A 59 -0.33 -5.00 0.75
CA TYR A 59 0.24 -4.26 -0.38
C TYR A 59 0.69 -2.84 -0.01
N ALA A 60 0.02 -2.19 0.92
CA ALA A 60 0.49 -0.92 1.46
C ALA A 60 1.85 -1.07 2.17
N GLN A 61 2.04 -2.14 2.96
CA GLN A 61 3.32 -2.43 3.62
C GLN A 61 4.43 -2.79 2.63
N ILE A 62 4.12 -3.55 1.57
CA ILE A 62 5.05 -3.84 0.47
C ILE A 62 5.53 -2.53 -0.17
N GLY A 63 4.59 -1.62 -0.47
CA GLY A 63 4.92 -0.29 -0.99
C GLY A 63 5.86 0.50 -0.06
N LEU A 64 5.61 0.47 1.26
CA LEU A 64 6.49 1.10 2.24
C LEU A 64 7.88 0.44 2.28
N CYS A 65 7.99 -0.89 2.17
CA CYS A 65 9.27 -1.60 2.09
C CYS A 65 10.08 -1.16 0.86
N HIS A 66 9.43 -1.10 -0.31
CA HIS A 66 10.07 -0.62 -1.54
C HIS A 66 10.51 0.84 -1.42
N LYS A 67 9.63 1.71 -0.90
CA LYS A 67 9.94 3.12 -0.66
C LYS A 67 11.15 3.31 0.26
N SER A 68 11.24 2.54 1.36
CA SER A 68 12.38 2.59 2.30
C SER A 68 13.69 2.16 1.66
N ARG A 69 13.64 1.39 0.57
CA ARG A 69 14.80 0.96 -0.23
C ARG A 69 15.11 1.90 -1.40
N GLY A 70 14.41 3.02 -1.53
CA GLY A 70 14.53 3.94 -2.64
C GLY A 70 13.93 3.44 -3.97
N ARG A 71 13.21 2.32 -3.95
CA ARG A 71 12.57 1.72 -5.12
C ARG A 71 11.18 2.32 -5.32
N HIS A 72 11.15 3.56 -5.81
CA HIS A 72 9.91 4.33 -5.87
C HIS A 72 8.94 3.82 -6.93
N GLU A 73 9.40 3.26 -8.05
CA GLU A 73 8.53 2.67 -9.08
C GLU A 73 7.79 1.43 -8.54
N GLU A 74 8.51 0.51 -7.89
CA GLU A 74 7.91 -0.66 -7.28
C GLU A 74 6.97 -0.28 -6.13
N ALA A 75 7.31 0.76 -5.38
CA ALA A 75 6.42 1.30 -4.34
C ALA A 75 5.11 1.81 -4.94
N VAL A 76 5.17 2.55 -6.05
CA VAL A 76 3.98 3.03 -6.78
C VAL A 76 3.10 1.86 -7.22
N LEU A 77 3.70 0.80 -7.79
CA LEU A 77 2.95 -0.39 -8.22
C LEU A 77 2.25 -1.08 -7.04
N ALA A 78 2.95 -1.24 -5.91
CA ALA A 78 2.39 -1.87 -4.72
C ALA A 78 1.26 -1.03 -4.10
N PHE A 79 1.41 0.30 -4.00
CA PHE A 79 0.35 1.19 -3.51
C PHE A 79 -0.89 1.18 -4.44
N ARG A 80 -0.68 1.15 -5.76
CA ARG A 80 -1.77 0.99 -6.73
C ARG A 80 -2.52 -0.32 -6.50
N LYS A 81 -1.80 -1.42 -6.27
CA LYS A 81 -2.40 -2.73 -5.99
C LYS A 81 -3.18 -2.72 -4.66
N ALA A 82 -2.67 -2.03 -3.64
CA ALA A 82 -3.42 -1.81 -2.41
C ALA A 82 -4.75 -1.09 -2.67
N LEU A 83 -4.74 -0.02 -3.46
CA LEU A 83 -5.94 0.76 -3.79
C LEU A 83 -6.97 0.01 -4.65
N THR A 84 -6.60 -1.08 -5.31
CA THR A 84 -7.55 -1.94 -6.05
C THR A 84 -8.15 -3.06 -5.19
N SER A 85 -7.67 -3.22 -3.95
CA SER A 85 -8.18 -4.25 -3.04
C SER A 85 -9.56 -3.89 -2.50
N PRO A 86 -10.48 -4.86 -2.34
CA PRO A 86 -11.76 -4.64 -1.69
C PRO A 86 -11.55 -4.29 -0.19
N HIS A 87 -12.54 -3.72 0.45
CA HIS A 87 -12.56 -3.44 1.89
C HIS A 87 -11.63 -2.33 2.41
N SER A 88 -11.43 -1.27 1.65
CA SER A 88 -10.70 -0.09 2.15
C SER A 88 -11.68 0.94 2.75
N SER A 89 -11.31 1.47 3.93
CA SER A 89 -11.95 2.67 4.45
C SER A 89 -11.39 3.91 3.75
N THR A 90 -12.18 4.99 3.66
CA THR A 90 -11.70 6.28 3.13
C THR A 90 -10.41 6.74 3.80
N LYS A 91 -10.31 6.52 5.12
CA LYS A 91 -9.11 6.87 5.89
C LYS A 91 -7.86 6.11 5.42
N GLU A 92 -7.97 4.81 5.19
CA GLU A 92 -6.87 4.00 4.67
C GLU A 92 -6.47 4.42 3.25
N VAL A 93 -7.48 4.71 2.40
CA VAL A 93 -7.24 5.21 1.03
C VAL A 93 -6.48 6.53 1.05
N VAL A 94 -6.87 7.50 1.89
CA VAL A 94 -6.18 8.78 2.05
C VAL A 94 -4.72 8.57 2.46
N GLN A 95 -4.46 7.68 3.43
CA GLN A 95 -3.10 7.37 3.87
C GLN A 95 -2.24 6.76 2.74
N ILE A 96 -2.81 5.82 1.97
CA ILE A 96 -2.10 5.17 0.86
C ILE A 96 -1.86 6.16 -0.28
N LEU A 97 -2.86 6.98 -0.63
CA LEU A 97 -2.72 8.01 -1.67
C LEU A 97 -1.65 9.04 -1.31
N TYR A 98 -1.52 9.39 -0.03
CA TYR A 98 -0.48 10.31 0.40
C TYR A 98 0.92 9.72 0.17
N VAL A 99 1.19 8.47 0.59
CA VAL A 99 2.50 7.85 0.38
C VAL A 99 2.78 7.51 -1.09
N LEU A 100 1.74 7.21 -1.86
CA LEU A 100 1.80 7.09 -3.32
C LEU A 100 2.19 8.42 -3.96
N GLY A 101 1.50 9.51 -3.61
CA GLY A 101 1.81 10.85 -4.09
C GLY A 101 3.25 11.26 -3.80
N ARG A 102 3.75 10.97 -2.59
CA ARG A 102 5.16 11.20 -2.22
C ARG A 102 6.15 10.41 -3.08
N SER A 103 5.81 9.17 -3.44
CA SER A 103 6.65 8.35 -4.31
C SER A 103 6.63 8.86 -5.75
N LEU A 104 5.47 9.26 -6.26
CA LEU A 104 5.29 9.87 -7.57
C LEU A 104 6.03 11.21 -7.69
N GLU A 105 5.98 12.03 -6.62
CA GLU A 105 6.71 13.30 -6.54
C GLU A 105 8.24 13.07 -6.67
N THR A 106 8.77 12.07 -5.97
CA THR A 106 10.20 11.69 -6.07
C THR A 106 10.57 11.26 -7.49
N LEU A 107 9.64 10.63 -8.21
CA LEU A 107 9.82 10.21 -9.61
C LEU A 107 9.58 11.34 -10.63
N GLY A 108 9.22 12.54 -10.18
CA GLY A 108 8.89 13.67 -11.06
C GLY A 108 7.57 13.52 -11.83
N ARG A 109 6.70 12.58 -11.44
CA ARG A 109 5.40 12.32 -12.09
C ARG A 109 4.34 13.31 -11.57
N ILE A 110 4.54 14.59 -11.90
CA ILE A 110 3.82 15.73 -11.29
C ILE A 110 2.31 15.66 -11.50
N ASP A 111 1.85 15.30 -12.71
CA ASP A 111 0.42 15.27 -13.00
C ASP A 111 -0.33 14.24 -12.15
N GLU A 112 0.25 13.05 -12.00
CA GLU A 112 -0.31 11.98 -11.17
C GLU A 112 -0.23 12.31 -9.68
N THR A 113 0.84 12.98 -9.26
CA THR A 113 0.98 13.48 -7.89
C THR A 113 -0.12 14.47 -7.56
N LEU A 114 -0.32 15.46 -8.44
CA LEU A 114 -1.38 16.46 -8.27
C LEU A 114 -2.78 15.84 -8.25
N GLU A 115 -3.02 14.83 -9.07
CA GLU A 115 -4.28 14.10 -9.08
C GLU A 115 -4.54 13.41 -7.74
N ALA A 116 -3.55 12.68 -7.21
CA ALA A 116 -3.65 12.01 -5.91
C ALA A 116 -3.88 13.02 -4.77
N TYR A 117 -3.12 14.11 -4.72
CA TYR A 117 -3.24 15.12 -3.67
C TYR A 117 -4.56 15.90 -3.74
N ARG A 118 -5.06 16.23 -4.94
CA ARG A 118 -6.38 16.88 -5.11
C ARG A 118 -7.51 15.99 -4.64
N TRP A 119 -7.37 14.68 -4.81
CA TRP A 119 -8.35 13.74 -4.27
C TRP A 119 -8.32 13.73 -2.73
N ILE A 120 -7.13 13.65 -2.11
CA ILE A 120 -6.98 13.74 -0.66
C ILE A 120 -7.62 15.02 -0.12
N ARG A 121 -7.28 16.18 -0.69
CA ARG A 121 -7.83 17.49 -0.29
C ARG A 121 -9.36 17.52 -0.33
N ARG A 122 -9.97 16.85 -1.28
CA ARG A 122 -11.44 16.80 -1.39
C ARG A 122 -12.07 15.95 -0.28
N GLU A 123 -11.43 14.86 0.13
CA GLU A 123 -11.93 13.96 1.18
C GLU A 123 -11.56 14.44 2.59
N ASP A 124 -10.40 15.03 2.74
CA ASP A 124 -9.85 15.58 3.99
C ASP A 124 -9.02 16.84 3.67
N PRO A 125 -9.63 18.02 3.72
CA PRO A 125 -8.96 19.29 3.36
C PRO A 125 -7.74 19.63 4.21
N ASP A 126 -7.72 19.19 5.46
CA ASP A 126 -6.67 19.49 6.44
C ASP A 126 -5.63 18.37 6.56
N TYR A 127 -5.66 17.40 5.61
CA TYR A 127 -4.75 16.28 5.69
C TYR A 127 -3.29 16.69 5.46
N ARG A 128 -2.52 16.76 6.56
CA ARG A 128 -1.08 17.06 6.57
C ARG A 128 -0.74 18.33 5.76
N ASP A 129 0.30 18.22 4.92
CA ASP A 129 0.87 19.27 4.07
C ASP A 129 0.37 19.23 2.61
N VAL A 130 -0.77 18.57 2.37
CA VAL A 130 -1.28 18.31 1.01
C VAL A 130 -1.57 19.61 0.25
N GLU A 131 -2.18 20.60 0.90
CA GLU A 131 -2.50 21.89 0.26
C GLU A 131 -1.23 22.63 -0.16
N ASP A 132 -0.22 22.67 0.70
CA ASP A 132 1.05 23.34 0.40
C ASP A 132 1.77 22.64 -0.76
N ARG A 133 1.74 21.28 -0.78
CA ARG A 133 2.31 20.51 -1.88
C ARG A 133 1.60 20.75 -3.21
N ILE A 134 0.27 20.83 -3.20
CA ILE A 134 -0.48 21.14 -4.42
C ILE A 134 -0.07 22.51 -4.94
N ARG A 135 0.06 23.51 -4.07
CA ARG A 135 0.48 24.88 -4.44
C ARG A 135 1.89 24.86 -5.03
N GLU A 136 2.84 24.24 -4.35
CA GLU A 136 4.23 24.15 -4.79
C GLU A 136 4.36 23.44 -6.15
N LEU A 137 3.73 22.27 -6.31
CA LEU A 137 3.81 21.48 -7.54
C LEU A 137 3.07 22.14 -8.70
N SER A 138 2.01 22.91 -8.44
CA SER A 138 1.29 23.65 -9.46
C SER A 138 2.13 24.80 -10.04
N THR A 139 3.01 25.39 -9.25
CA THR A 139 3.95 26.43 -9.72
C THR A 139 5.15 25.83 -10.47
N ARG A 140 5.56 24.61 -10.14
CA ARG A 140 6.66 23.91 -10.82
C ARG A 140 6.26 23.33 -12.18
N LYS A 141 4.97 23.15 -12.44
CA LYS A 141 4.49 22.67 -13.74
C LYS A 141 4.75 23.79 -14.75
N PRO A 142 5.69 23.61 -15.74
CA PRO A 142 5.81 24.57 -16.81
C PRO A 142 4.48 24.64 -17.52
N SER A 143 4.00 25.87 -17.78
CA SER A 143 2.85 26.10 -18.64
C SER A 143 3.17 25.48 -20.00
N ALA A 144 2.69 24.25 -20.24
CA ALA A 144 2.96 23.49 -21.44
C ALA A 144 2.16 24.10 -22.61
N SER A 145 2.79 25.07 -23.25
CA SER A 145 2.55 25.33 -24.66
C SER A 145 3.39 24.32 -25.43
N GLY A 146 2.80 23.16 -25.72
CA GLY A 146 3.49 22.13 -26.49
C GLY A 146 2.75 20.79 -26.40
N HIS A 147 1.98 20.50 -27.44
CA HIS A 147 1.29 19.25 -27.66
C HIS A 147 2.20 18.04 -27.43
N THR A 148 2.07 17.36 -26.32
CA THR A 148 2.25 15.92 -26.28
C THR A 148 0.95 15.32 -25.76
N ARG A 149 0.22 14.72 -26.70
CA ARG A 149 -0.93 13.84 -26.46
C ARG A 149 -0.48 12.71 -25.53
N SER A 150 -0.59 12.93 -24.25
CA SER A 150 -0.69 11.84 -23.29
C SER A 150 -2.15 11.83 -22.80
N SER A 151 -3.05 11.44 -23.68
CA SER A 151 -4.36 10.94 -23.29
C SER A 151 -4.17 9.55 -22.69
N GLN A 152 -3.43 9.51 -21.61
CA GLN A 152 -3.35 8.31 -20.78
C GLN A 152 -4.34 8.52 -19.66
N HIS A 153 -5.36 7.71 -19.73
CA HIS A 153 -6.43 7.54 -18.78
C HIS A 153 -5.93 7.84 -17.37
N SER A 154 -6.46 8.91 -16.78
CA SER A 154 -6.27 9.21 -15.37
C SER A 154 -6.49 7.94 -14.57
N TRP A 155 -5.38 7.30 -14.20
CA TRP A 155 -5.41 6.03 -13.49
C TRP A 155 -6.08 6.21 -12.12
N VAL A 156 -5.74 7.29 -11.42
CA VAL A 156 -6.35 7.67 -10.14
C VAL A 156 -7.85 7.88 -10.32
N GLY A 157 -8.25 8.62 -11.34
CA GLY A 157 -9.66 8.81 -11.67
C GLY A 157 -10.39 7.52 -12.06
N GLY A 158 -9.72 6.56 -12.67
CA GLY A 158 -10.28 5.24 -13.02
C GLY A 158 -10.54 4.39 -11.78
N VAL A 159 -9.56 4.22 -10.93
CA VAL A 159 -9.67 3.46 -9.67
C VAL A 159 -10.67 4.14 -8.73
N LEU A 160 -10.60 5.45 -8.58
CA LEU A 160 -11.45 6.19 -7.65
C LEU A 160 -12.90 6.31 -8.10
N ARG A 161 -13.21 6.31 -9.41
CA ARG A 161 -14.60 6.20 -9.90
C ARG A 161 -15.24 4.87 -9.52
N SER A 162 -14.49 3.79 -9.56
CA SER A 162 -14.94 2.48 -9.07
C SER A 162 -15.28 2.53 -7.59
N TRP A 163 -14.56 3.31 -6.79
CA TRP A 163 -14.76 3.47 -5.35
C TRP A 163 -16.00 4.31 -4.99
N HIS A 164 -16.26 5.39 -5.70
CA HIS A 164 -17.44 6.22 -5.46
C HIS A 164 -18.75 5.46 -5.72
N GLY A 165 -18.72 4.47 -6.60
CA GLY A 165 -19.85 3.56 -6.82
C GLY A 165 -20.10 2.64 -5.62
N LEU A 166 -19.06 2.16 -4.96
CA LEU A 166 -19.16 1.25 -3.81
C LEU A 166 -19.57 1.94 -2.51
N LEU A 167 -19.11 3.18 -2.28
CA LEU A 167 -19.44 3.96 -1.08
C LEU A 167 -20.88 4.49 -1.08
N ARG A 168 -21.56 4.60 -2.24
CA ARG A 168 -22.97 5.01 -2.34
C ARG A 168 -23.98 3.92 -1.98
N ILE A 169 -23.57 2.67 -1.86
CA ILE A 169 -24.47 1.54 -1.57
C ILE A 169 -24.62 1.31 -0.05
N SER A 170 -23.85 2.01 0.78
CA SER A 170 -23.87 1.85 2.25
C SER A 170 -24.44 3.10 2.94
N LYS A 171 -25.70 3.48 2.60
CA LYS A 171 -26.56 4.35 3.40
C LYS A 171 -27.94 3.73 3.53
#